data_6229df8672db35eb90d573675472b519
#
_entry.id   6229df8672db35eb90d573675472b519
#
_cell.length_a   1.000
_cell.length_b   1.000
_cell.length_c   1.000
_cell.angle_alpha   90.00
_cell.angle_beta   90.00
_cell.angle_gamma   90.00
#
_symmetry.space_group_name_H-M   'P 1'
#
loop_
_entity.id
_entity.type
_entity.pdbx_description
1 polymer ?
#
loop_
_entity_poly.entity_id
_entity_poly.type
_entity_poly.pdbx_seq_one_letter_code
_entity_poly.pdbx_strand_id
1 'polypeptide(L)'
;MSIELIVLDVDGTMTNSHITYSETGDEIKSFNVKDGLAIASWRRLGKQVAIITGRHSSIVARRAKELRIEYFYQGVDNKKEVLEDLLDKLELTLENVAAIGDDLNDLQMLKLAKISFVPRDASAYVDKIATVVLSKRGGDGAVREMIEHLIIKEGLEQEYLELWD
;
A
#
# COMPACT_ATOMS: atom_id res chain seq x y z
N MET A 1 7.61 5.63 18.29
CA MET A 1 8.31 5.69 16.98
C MET A 1 7.32 6.07 15.93
N SER A 2 7.72 6.94 15.00
CA SER A 2 6.89 7.37 13.87
C SER A 2 6.82 6.32 12.77
N ILE A 3 5.75 6.34 11.99
CA ILE A 3 5.65 5.54 10.76
C ILE A 3 6.51 6.19 9.69
N GLU A 4 7.46 5.43 9.17
CA GLU A 4 8.42 5.86 8.15
C GLU A 4 8.21 5.15 6.80
N LEU A 5 7.64 3.94 6.83
CA LEU A 5 7.41 3.12 5.66
C LEU A 5 5.94 2.71 5.57
N ILE A 6 5.31 2.98 4.44
CA ILE A 6 4.05 2.34 4.08
C ILE A 6 4.31 1.22 3.08
N VAL A 7 3.67 0.08 3.30
CA VAL A 7 3.76 -1.10 2.44
C VAL A 7 2.40 -1.39 1.83
N LEU A 8 2.34 -1.43 0.52
CA LEU A 8 1.12 -1.55 -0.25
C LEU A 8 1.08 -2.90 -0.98
N ASP A 9 -0.01 -3.65 -0.82
CA ASP A 9 -0.44 -4.65 -1.80
C ASP A 9 -1.06 -3.95 -3.02
N VAL A 10 -1.27 -4.67 -4.11
CA VAL A 10 -1.82 -4.10 -5.35
C VAL A 10 -3.22 -4.59 -5.64
N ASP A 11 -3.38 -5.87 -5.97
CA ASP A 11 -4.65 -6.40 -6.46
C ASP A 11 -5.67 -6.51 -5.31
N GLY A 12 -6.70 -5.68 -5.35
CA GLY A 12 -7.71 -5.55 -4.29
C GLY A 12 -7.43 -4.44 -3.28
N THR A 13 -6.28 -3.79 -3.36
CA THR A 13 -5.84 -2.68 -2.48
C THR A 13 -5.68 -1.38 -3.27
N MET A 14 -4.75 -1.33 -4.21
CA MET A 14 -4.59 -0.23 -5.16
C MET A 14 -5.55 -0.35 -6.35
N THR A 15 -6.05 -1.54 -6.60
CA THR A 15 -7.05 -1.86 -7.62
C THR A 15 -8.34 -2.37 -6.98
N ASN A 16 -9.38 -2.53 -7.79
CA ASN A 16 -10.68 -3.06 -7.37
C ASN A 16 -10.76 -4.60 -7.40
N SER A 17 -9.64 -5.32 -7.42
CA SER A 17 -9.52 -6.78 -7.54
C SER A 17 -9.82 -7.36 -8.92
N HIS A 18 -10.25 -6.56 -9.87
CA HIS A 18 -10.56 -7.06 -11.22
C HIS A 18 -9.33 -7.11 -12.09
N ILE A 19 -9.22 -8.20 -12.83
CA ILE A 19 -8.30 -8.36 -13.94
C ILE A 19 -9.16 -8.46 -15.21
N THR A 20 -8.99 -7.50 -16.11
CA THR A 20 -9.71 -7.48 -17.38
C THR A 20 -8.76 -7.92 -18.49
N TYR A 21 -9.18 -8.84 -19.31
CA TYR A 21 -8.45 -9.26 -20.50
C TYR A 21 -9.15 -8.74 -21.75
N SER A 22 -8.38 -8.19 -22.68
CA SER A 22 -8.87 -7.92 -24.03
C SER A 22 -8.99 -9.21 -24.83
N GLU A 23 -9.66 -9.16 -25.97
CA GLU A 23 -9.75 -10.29 -26.90
C GLU A 23 -8.37 -10.75 -27.40
N THR A 24 -7.41 -9.84 -27.49
CA THR A 24 -6.02 -10.13 -27.88
C THR A 24 -5.15 -10.62 -26.72
N GLY A 25 -5.72 -10.72 -25.49
CA GLY A 25 -5.03 -11.25 -24.31
C GLY A 25 -4.29 -10.21 -23.48
N ASP A 26 -4.42 -8.92 -23.79
CA ASP A 26 -3.83 -7.86 -22.98
C ASP A 26 -4.51 -7.78 -21.60
N GLU A 27 -3.73 -7.65 -20.55
CA GLU A 27 -4.21 -7.42 -19.20
C GLU A 27 -4.51 -5.93 -18.99
N ILE A 28 -5.64 -5.61 -18.36
CA ILE A 28 -6.07 -4.24 -18.07
C ILE A 28 -6.38 -4.15 -16.58
N LYS A 29 -5.83 -3.13 -15.92
CA LYS A 29 -6.13 -2.78 -14.53
C LYS A 29 -6.37 -1.28 -14.42
N SER A 30 -7.20 -0.88 -13.45
CA SER A 30 -7.49 0.51 -13.15
C SER A 30 -6.89 0.92 -11.80
N PHE A 31 -6.32 2.10 -11.75
CA PHE A 31 -5.79 2.72 -10.52
C PHE A 31 -6.53 4.02 -10.22
N ASN A 32 -6.59 4.36 -8.93
CA ASN A 32 -7.25 5.57 -8.48
C ASN A 32 -6.25 6.74 -8.41
N VAL A 33 -6.60 7.86 -9.04
CA VAL A 33 -5.73 9.04 -9.08
C VAL A 33 -5.54 9.68 -7.70
N LYS A 34 -6.55 9.60 -6.82
CA LYS A 34 -6.47 10.14 -5.45
C LYS A 34 -5.51 9.33 -4.58
N ASP A 35 -5.48 8.02 -4.75
CA ASP A 35 -4.47 7.16 -4.13
C ASP A 35 -3.06 7.56 -4.58
N GLY A 36 -2.88 7.79 -5.87
CA GLY A 36 -1.60 8.22 -6.44
C GLY A 36 -1.11 9.56 -5.87
N LEU A 37 -2.01 10.54 -5.72
CA LEU A 37 -1.67 11.83 -5.13
C LEU A 37 -1.25 11.70 -3.66
N ALA A 38 -1.94 10.87 -2.89
CA ALA A 38 -1.61 10.63 -1.50
C ALA A 38 -0.23 9.93 -1.35
N ILE A 39 0.06 8.94 -2.19
CA ILE A 39 1.37 8.28 -2.24
C ILE A 39 2.48 9.30 -2.55
N ALA A 40 2.28 10.15 -3.54
CA ALA A 40 3.23 11.20 -3.88
C ALA A 40 3.45 12.19 -2.73
N SER A 41 2.38 12.56 -2.01
CA SER A 41 2.45 13.45 -0.86
C SER A 41 3.22 12.82 0.31
N TRP A 42 2.96 11.56 0.61
CA TRP A 42 3.68 10.80 1.64
C TRP A 42 5.20 10.80 1.38
N ARG A 43 5.57 10.56 0.12
CA ARG A 43 6.99 10.63 -0.30
C ARG A 43 7.59 12.03 -0.19
N ARG A 44 6.82 13.07 -0.52
CA ARG A 44 7.27 14.48 -0.39
C ARG A 44 7.50 14.90 1.06
N LEU A 45 6.87 14.23 2.02
CA LEU A 45 7.16 14.36 3.44
C LEU A 45 8.47 13.66 3.88
N GLY A 46 9.23 13.11 2.93
CA GLY A 46 10.49 12.41 3.20
C GLY A 46 10.33 10.95 3.64
N LYS A 47 9.12 10.42 3.57
CA LYS A 47 8.80 9.06 4.01
C LYS A 47 8.85 8.04 2.87
N GLN A 48 8.95 6.77 3.21
CA GLN A 48 9.17 5.68 2.26
C GLN A 48 7.86 4.98 1.87
N VAL A 49 7.84 4.47 0.65
CA VAL A 49 6.75 3.65 0.10
C VAL A 49 7.33 2.39 -0.53
N ALA A 50 6.73 1.25 -0.22
CA ALA A 50 7.03 0.00 -0.89
C ALA A 50 5.75 -0.63 -1.45
N ILE A 51 5.89 -1.32 -2.57
CA ILE A 51 4.89 -2.26 -3.09
C ILE A 51 5.43 -3.67 -2.93
N ILE A 52 4.67 -4.55 -2.30
CA ILE A 52 4.95 -5.98 -2.20
C ILE A 52 3.71 -6.73 -2.70
N THR A 53 3.80 -7.32 -3.90
CA THR A 53 2.65 -7.93 -4.59
C THR A 53 2.97 -9.33 -5.09
N GLY A 54 1.99 -10.23 -5.03
CA GLY A 54 2.14 -11.63 -5.42
C GLY A 54 2.16 -11.84 -6.93
N ARG A 55 1.41 -11.06 -7.68
CA ARG A 55 1.35 -11.17 -9.15
C ARG A 55 2.54 -10.47 -9.81
N HIS A 56 2.85 -10.89 -11.02
CA HIS A 56 3.80 -10.22 -11.90
C HIS A 56 3.03 -9.52 -13.02
N SER A 57 3.19 -8.20 -13.14
CA SER A 57 2.45 -7.39 -14.13
C SER A 57 3.26 -6.18 -14.59
N SER A 58 3.41 -6.03 -15.90
CA SER A 58 4.05 -4.86 -16.51
C SER A 58 3.25 -3.57 -16.29
N ILE A 59 1.93 -3.68 -16.12
CA ILE A 59 1.05 -2.54 -15.83
C ILE A 59 1.34 -2.01 -14.44
N VAL A 60 1.50 -2.89 -13.45
CA VAL A 60 1.84 -2.52 -12.08
C VAL A 60 3.24 -1.92 -12.01
N ALA A 61 4.21 -2.50 -12.73
CA ALA A 61 5.57 -1.96 -12.84
C ALA A 61 5.56 -0.53 -13.41
N ARG A 62 4.76 -0.29 -14.45
CA ARG A 62 4.54 1.05 -15.01
C ARG A 62 3.96 2.02 -13.98
N ARG A 63 2.92 1.60 -13.25
CA ARG A 63 2.29 2.45 -12.21
C ARG A 63 3.26 2.78 -11.09
N ALA A 64 4.03 1.80 -10.61
CA ALA A 64 5.06 2.04 -9.60
C ALA A 64 6.10 3.07 -10.06
N LYS A 65 6.52 3.00 -11.31
CA LYS A 65 7.45 3.97 -11.92
C LYS A 65 6.84 5.37 -12.03
N GLU A 66 5.58 5.47 -12.47
CA GLU A 66 4.86 6.75 -12.55
C GLU A 66 4.77 7.43 -11.17
N LEU A 67 4.52 6.65 -10.12
CA LEU A 67 4.46 7.11 -8.73
C LEU A 67 5.85 7.29 -8.09
N ARG A 68 6.92 6.96 -8.81
CA ARG A 68 8.32 7.00 -8.33
C ARG A 68 8.52 6.18 -7.05
N ILE A 69 7.86 5.00 -6.99
CA ILE A 69 8.05 4.05 -5.89
C ILE A 69 9.33 3.27 -6.15
N GLU A 70 10.32 3.48 -5.29
CA GLU A 70 11.65 2.87 -5.43
C GLU A 70 11.64 1.39 -5.02
N TYR A 71 10.91 1.07 -3.96
CA TYR A 71 10.85 -0.28 -3.40
C TYR A 71 9.66 -1.02 -3.97
N PHE A 72 9.91 -1.71 -5.09
CA PHE A 72 8.88 -2.42 -5.83
C PHE A 72 9.25 -3.89 -5.99
N TYR A 73 8.47 -4.76 -5.37
CA TYR A 73 8.66 -6.21 -5.37
C TYR A 73 7.38 -6.89 -5.88
N GLN A 74 7.50 -7.58 -7.00
CA GLN A 74 6.40 -8.33 -7.59
C GLN A 74 6.76 -9.82 -7.75
N GLY A 75 5.76 -10.69 -7.98
CA GLY A 75 5.98 -12.13 -8.02
C GLY A 75 6.39 -12.71 -6.66
N VAL A 76 5.93 -12.10 -5.56
CA VAL A 76 6.35 -12.43 -4.20
C VAL A 76 5.44 -13.51 -3.60
N ASP A 77 5.99 -14.65 -3.25
CA ASP A 77 5.27 -15.70 -2.53
C ASP A 77 5.28 -15.48 -1.02
N ASN A 78 6.40 -15.03 -0.47
CA ASN A 78 6.58 -14.77 0.97
C ASN A 78 6.76 -13.28 1.25
N LYS A 79 5.66 -12.57 1.48
CA LYS A 79 5.68 -11.13 1.74
C LYS A 79 6.39 -10.75 3.04
N LYS A 80 6.39 -11.64 4.03
CA LYS A 80 7.11 -11.45 5.29
C LYS A 80 8.61 -11.31 5.06
N GLU A 81 9.20 -12.27 4.35
CA GLU A 81 10.64 -12.29 4.07
C GLU A 81 11.09 -11.03 3.33
N VAL A 82 10.33 -10.63 2.30
CA VAL A 82 10.62 -9.42 1.54
C VAL A 82 10.52 -8.16 2.41
N LEU A 83 9.54 -8.10 3.32
CA LEU A 83 9.41 -6.99 4.26
C LEU A 83 10.60 -6.94 5.23
N GLU A 84 11.00 -8.07 5.80
CA GLU A 84 12.12 -8.14 6.73
C GLU A 84 13.44 -7.71 6.04
N ASP A 85 13.71 -8.20 4.84
CA ASP A 85 14.89 -7.80 4.04
C ASP A 85 14.87 -6.28 3.71
N LEU A 86 13.70 -5.74 3.41
CA LEU A 86 13.55 -4.31 3.14
C LEU A 86 13.82 -3.46 4.39
N LEU A 87 13.35 -3.91 5.55
CA LEU A 87 13.60 -3.21 6.82
C LEU A 87 15.08 -3.18 7.16
N ASP A 88 15.78 -4.28 6.98
CA ASP A 88 17.24 -4.34 7.16
C ASP A 88 17.97 -3.36 6.23
N LYS A 89 17.56 -3.31 4.96
CA LYS A 89 18.11 -2.38 3.97
C LYS A 89 17.89 -0.91 4.33
N LEU A 90 16.73 -0.59 4.91
CA LEU A 90 16.35 0.77 5.29
C LEU A 90 16.78 1.16 6.72
N GLU A 91 17.37 0.24 7.46
CA GLU A 91 17.69 0.42 8.88
C GLU A 91 16.45 0.81 9.72
N LEU A 92 15.29 0.22 9.36
CA LEU A 92 14.00 0.41 10.04
C LEU A 92 13.60 -0.84 10.82
N THR A 93 12.61 -0.70 11.68
CA THR A 93 12.00 -1.80 12.42
C THR A 93 10.52 -1.91 12.10
N LEU A 94 9.89 -3.00 12.53
CA LEU A 94 8.43 -3.19 12.40
C LEU A 94 7.61 -2.06 13.06
N GLU A 95 8.17 -1.39 14.06
CA GLU A 95 7.57 -0.22 14.72
C GLU A 95 7.44 1.01 13.82
N ASN A 96 8.15 1.02 12.68
CA ASN A 96 8.12 2.10 11.70
C ASN A 96 7.19 1.80 10.50
N VAL A 97 6.48 0.66 10.50
CA VAL A 97 5.74 0.17 9.34
C VAL A 97 4.23 0.31 9.52
N ALA A 98 3.59 0.86 8.51
CA ALA A 98 2.16 0.68 8.27
C ALA A 98 1.96 -0.12 6.97
N ALA A 99 1.06 -1.10 6.99
CA ALA A 99 0.81 -1.95 5.83
C ALA A 99 -0.68 -1.99 5.48
N ILE A 100 -0.98 -2.13 4.21
CA ILE A 100 -2.33 -2.34 3.70
C ILE A 100 -2.37 -3.52 2.74
N GLY A 101 -3.36 -4.37 2.90
CA GLY A 101 -3.63 -5.53 2.06
C GLY A 101 -5.09 -5.94 2.17
N ASP A 102 -5.55 -6.88 1.36
CA ASP A 102 -6.96 -7.22 1.27
C ASP A 102 -7.28 -8.72 1.38
N ASP A 103 -6.28 -9.58 1.31
CA ASP A 103 -6.52 -11.02 1.23
C ASP A 103 -5.49 -11.86 2.03
N LEU A 104 -5.67 -13.16 1.97
CA LEU A 104 -4.93 -14.14 2.80
C LEU A 104 -3.41 -14.10 2.59
N ASN A 105 -2.95 -13.79 1.39
CA ASN A 105 -1.53 -13.66 1.09
C ASN A 105 -0.87 -12.43 1.74
N ASP A 106 -1.67 -11.50 2.29
CA ASP A 106 -1.21 -10.35 3.06
C ASP A 106 -1.15 -10.61 4.56
N LEU A 107 -1.72 -11.72 5.03
CA LEU A 107 -1.97 -11.99 6.44
C LEU A 107 -0.71 -11.83 7.31
N GLN A 108 0.42 -12.39 6.89
CA GLN A 108 1.67 -12.31 7.65
C GLN A 108 2.21 -10.88 7.69
N MET A 109 2.22 -10.20 6.56
CA MET A 109 2.66 -8.81 6.46
C MET A 109 1.81 -7.88 7.35
N LEU A 110 0.49 -8.04 7.31
CA LEU A 110 -0.44 -7.27 8.13
C LEU A 110 -0.25 -7.49 9.64
N LYS A 111 0.03 -8.75 10.04
CA LYS A 111 0.29 -9.07 11.46
C LYS A 111 1.61 -8.50 11.99
N LEU A 112 2.60 -8.34 11.13
CA LEU A 112 3.92 -7.83 11.51
C LEU A 112 3.95 -6.31 11.61
N ALA A 113 3.20 -5.61 10.77
CA ALA A 113 3.20 -4.15 10.74
C ALA A 113 2.72 -3.55 12.07
N LYS A 114 3.31 -2.42 12.46
CA LYS A 114 2.88 -1.65 13.64
C LYS A 114 1.41 -1.25 13.56
N ILE A 115 0.99 -0.83 12.37
CA ILE A 115 -0.40 -0.51 12.06
C ILE A 115 -0.76 -1.20 10.75
N SER A 116 -1.81 -2.01 10.79
CA SER A 116 -2.33 -2.69 9.59
C SER A 116 -3.69 -2.14 9.20
N PHE A 117 -3.87 -1.97 7.92
CA PHE A 117 -5.09 -1.47 7.29
C PHE A 117 -5.63 -2.48 6.30
N VAL A 118 -6.94 -2.53 6.17
CA VAL A 118 -7.61 -3.30 5.13
C VAL A 118 -8.70 -2.45 4.48
N PRO A 119 -8.90 -2.55 3.15
CA PRO A 119 -10.04 -1.92 2.49
C PRO A 119 -11.37 -2.48 3.02
N ARG A 120 -12.45 -1.74 2.83
CA ARG A 120 -13.80 -2.16 3.25
C ARG A 120 -14.23 -3.50 2.68
N ASP A 121 -13.77 -3.85 1.49
CA ASP A 121 -14.11 -5.08 0.77
C ASP A 121 -13.04 -6.18 0.86
N ALA A 122 -12.18 -6.10 1.86
CA ALA A 122 -11.18 -7.12 2.15
C ALA A 122 -11.82 -8.45 2.60
N SER A 123 -11.04 -9.51 2.56
CA SER A 123 -11.45 -10.80 3.12
C SER A 123 -11.79 -10.68 4.62
N ALA A 124 -12.88 -11.33 5.04
CA ALA A 124 -13.30 -11.38 6.45
C ALA A 124 -12.22 -11.93 7.39
N TYR A 125 -11.27 -12.70 6.89
CA TYR A 125 -10.17 -13.24 7.70
C TYR A 125 -9.10 -12.20 8.00
N VAL A 126 -8.82 -11.27 7.08
CA VAL A 126 -7.88 -10.19 7.33
C VAL A 126 -8.51 -9.02 8.09
N ASP A 127 -9.82 -8.79 7.92
CA ASP A 127 -10.57 -7.82 8.73
C ASP A 127 -10.39 -8.05 10.23
N LYS A 128 -10.41 -9.33 10.65
CA LYS A 128 -10.33 -9.72 12.06
C LYS A 128 -8.99 -9.39 12.72
N ILE A 129 -7.93 -9.27 11.93
CA ILE A 129 -6.57 -9.04 12.45
C ILE A 129 -6.06 -7.63 12.19
N ALA A 130 -6.72 -6.89 11.31
CA ALA A 130 -6.31 -5.54 10.97
C ALA A 130 -6.50 -4.55 12.14
N THR A 131 -5.59 -3.62 12.25
CA THR A 131 -5.72 -2.52 13.21
C THR A 131 -6.87 -1.58 12.83
N VAL A 132 -7.02 -1.32 11.53
CA VAL A 132 -8.04 -0.42 10.99
C VAL A 132 -8.70 -1.03 9.76
N VAL A 133 -10.02 -1.11 9.78
CA VAL A 133 -10.85 -1.40 8.60
C VAL A 133 -11.29 -0.08 8.01
N LEU A 134 -10.89 0.19 6.78
CA LEU A 134 -11.17 1.45 6.10
C LEU A 134 -12.64 1.52 5.60
N SER A 135 -13.12 2.73 5.36
CA SER A 135 -14.46 2.95 4.80
C SER A 135 -14.48 2.80 3.27
N LYS A 136 -13.34 3.02 2.63
CA LYS A 136 -13.18 2.93 1.18
C LYS A 136 -12.81 1.53 0.72
N ARG A 137 -13.24 1.19 -0.49
CA ARG A 137 -12.87 -0.05 -1.16
C ARG A 137 -11.50 0.04 -1.80
N GLY A 138 -10.88 -1.12 -2.03
CA GLY A 138 -9.67 -1.21 -2.85
C GLY A 138 -9.90 -0.61 -4.24
N GLY A 139 -8.94 0.19 -4.70
CA GLY A 139 -9.04 0.91 -5.98
C GLY A 139 -10.01 2.10 -6.00
N ASP A 140 -10.64 2.39 -4.87
CA ASP A 140 -11.63 3.47 -4.73
C ASP A 140 -11.30 4.43 -3.57
N GLY A 141 -10.03 4.64 -3.31
CA GLY A 141 -9.55 5.57 -2.30
C GLY A 141 -9.09 4.95 -0.98
N ALA A 142 -8.97 3.62 -0.87
CA ALA A 142 -8.51 2.96 0.36
C ALA A 142 -7.08 3.39 0.75
N VAL A 143 -6.16 3.43 -0.20
CA VAL A 143 -4.78 3.87 0.06
C VAL A 143 -4.74 5.34 0.47
N ARG A 144 -5.55 6.19 -0.18
CA ARG A 144 -5.71 7.59 0.21
C ARG A 144 -6.18 7.72 1.66
N GLU A 145 -7.23 6.99 2.03
CA GLU A 145 -7.79 7.03 3.39
C GLU A 145 -6.76 6.55 4.43
N MET A 146 -6.02 5.48 4.14
CA MET A 146 -4.92 5.02 5.00
C MET A 146 -3.88 6.12 5.24
N ILE A 147 -3.41 6.77 4.18
CA ILE A 147 -2.38 7.81 4.29
C ILE A 147 -2.90 9.00 5.09
N GLU A 148 -4.12 9.45 4.84
CA GLU A 148 -4.72 10.55 5.60
C GLU A 148 -4.92 10.18 7.09
N HIS A 149 -5.29 8.93 7.36
CA HIS A 149 -5.34 8.43 8.74
C HIS A 149 -3.97 8.52 9.43
N LEU A 150 -2.90 8.12 8.73
CA LEU A 150 -1.54 8.22 9.26
C LEU A 150 -1.10 9.67 9.45
N ILE A 151 -1.41 10.57 8.52
CA ILE A 151 -1.12 12.01 8.62
C ILE A 151 -1.73 12.60 9.89
N ILE A 152 -3.00 12.32 10.16
CA ILE A 152 -3.68 12.78 11.36
C ILE A 152 -3.05 12.17 12.61
N LYS A 153 -2.84 10.86 12.61
CA LYS A 153 -2.29 10.13 13.75
C LYS A 153 -0.88 10.60 14.14
N GLU A 154 -0.05 10.90 13.15
CA GLU A 154 1.33 11.35 13.34
C GLU A 154 1.45 12.88 13.57
N GLY A 155 0.34 13.62 13.47
CA GLY A 155 0.31 15.08 13.64
C GLY A 155 0.97 15.85 12.50
N LEU A 156 0.92 15.32 11.28
CA LEU A 156 1.59 15.87 10.10
C LEU A 156 0.65 16.68 9.19
N GLU A 157 -0.53 17.06 9.67
CA GLU A 157 -1.55 17.71 8.84
C GLU A 157 -1.07 19.06 8.27
N GLN A 158 -0.35 19.83 9.08
CA GLN A 158 0.17 21.13 8.63
C GLN A 158 1.18 20.92 7.49
N GLU A 159 2.19 20.10 7.69
CA GLU A 159 3.23 19.80 6.69
C GLU A 159 2.63 19.18 5.43
N TYR A 160 1.61 18.33 5.60
CA TYR A 160 0.90 17.72 4.47
C TYR A 160 0.18 18.76 3.61
N LEU A 161 -0.50 19.73 4.21
CA LEU A 161 -1.20 20.78 3.50
C LEU A 161 -0.23 21.78 2.85
N GLU A 162 0.86 22.13 3.53
CA GLU A 162 1.91 23.01 3.01
C GLU A 162 2.59 22.48 1.73
N LEU A 163 2.50 21.17 1.47
CA LEU A 163 2.99 20.61 0.20
C LEU A 163 2.24 21.15 -1.03
N TRP A 164 1.05 21.70 -0.83
CA TRP A 164 0.12 22.11 -1.90
C TRP A 164 -0.19 23.61 -1.91
N ASP A 165 0.32 24.37 -0.94
CA ASP A 165 0.28 25.82 -0.89
C ASP A 165 1.46 26.41 -1.68
#